data_c9a77caa2ab54b72c37dde102364d0e4
#
_entry.id   c9a77caa2ab54b72c37dde102364d0e4
#
_cell.length_a   1.000
_cell.length_b   1.000
_cell.length_c   1.000
_cell.angle_alpha   90.00
_cell.angle_beta   90.00
_cell.angle_gamma   90.00
#
_symmetry.space_group_name_H-M   'P 1'
#
loop_
_entity.id
_entity.type
_entity.pdbx_description
1 polymer ?
#
loop_
_entity_poly.entity_id
_entity_poly.type
_entity_poly.pdbx_seq_one_letter_code
_entity_poly.pdbx_strand_id
1 'polypeptide(L)'
;MRTAAAIALALITIAVVAPQAQVRPHEVVSGAAATRVDEYLSRLMPYGFSGAVLIAKDGQVVLKRAYGMANRETKLSYDVDMVSCIGSVTKQFTGAAIMKLEMMGKLNTADLMSKYLTGVPADKAVITIHQLLTHTSGISGDLGGMDEEPITRDALVAKVLAAPLSSKPGAEFEYSNENFSLAAAIVEIVSKQNYETFLREQLWLPAGMKDTGYQTPNWPLERLPIGYRPNGQPWGRTYKNGWLPDGPGWYLRGNGGIQSTLDDLYRWHVALEKPGVLSADALKKYLTGYAPTPIGEKYAYGWGVQTTRRGTTVIAHNGGNGYLFTDFRRYIDEKVVVIAMTNEPNVPAPQLAPRQIESLFFGGGPAVVMPPARATVSSPERDRATGAFALDDGSTLTLTANGDGLTASSSNVTMFGGLPGLVSPGGRNAELEQKSMAILDAASKDDMHPIHEAFKDERPFELVQGNQRRFWAGWRAELGEFKRLELLGTAPVQGDPGVTVRAEFARGSKILQLAWGPRRLAGFLVPEAGAPVALTPESATTWSYYAYTAPSLIRVAIDGDMITVTNGPTVVKGKRRP
;
A
#
# COMPACT_ATOMS: atom_id res chain seq x y z
N MET A 1 50.49 49.48 -38.82
CA MET A 1 50.25 48.96 -37.48
C MET A 1 48.75 48.78 -37.31
N ARG A 2 48.24 47.54 -37.34
CA ARG A 2 46.81 47.19 -37.13
C ARG A 2 46.69 46.44 -35.81
N THR A 3 46.04 47.03 -34.82
CA THR A 3 45.75 46.44 -33.54
C THR A 3 44.49 45.60 -33.69
N ALA A 4 44.64 44.30 -33.49
CA ALA A 4 43.50 43.37 -33.33
C ALA A 4 43.01 43.37 -31.89
N ALA A 5 41.74 43.73 -31.69
CA ALA A 5 41.07 43.58 -30.39
C ALA A 5 40.45 42.18 -30.30
N ALA A 6 40.87 41.40 -29.31
CA ALA A 6 40.27 40.12 -28.98
C ALA A 6 39.05 40.35 -28.09
N ILE A 7 37.88 39.96 -28.54
CA ILE A 7 36.64 39.93 -27.74
C ILE A 7 36.58 38.57 -27.02
N ALA A 8 36.72 38.58 -25.70
CA ALA A 8 36.51 37.41 -24.88
C ALA A 8 35.00 37.22 -24.60
N LEU A 9 34.43 36.16 -25.13
CA LEU A 9 33.03 35.75 -24.89
C LEU A 9 32.98 35.02 -23.57
N ALA A 10 32.46 35.66 -22.53
CA ALA A 10 32.20 35.00 -21.25
C ALA A 10 30.88 34.20 -21.38
N LEU A 11 30.98 32.88 -21.38
CA LEU A 11 29.83 31.96 -21.22
C LEU A 11 29.33 32.03 -19.80
N ILE A 12 28.23 32.75 -19.59
CA ILE A 12 27.49 32.72 -18.32
C ILE A 12 26.62 31.45 -18.36
N THR A 13 27.05 30.41 -17.66
CA THR A 13 26.22 29.24 -17.35
C THR A 13 25.18 29.66 -16.29
N ILE A 14 23.98 29.96 -16.74
CA ILE A 14 22.83 30.13 -15.88
C ILE A 14 22.44 28.73 -15.39
N ALA A 15 22.77 28.40 -14.14
CA ALA A 15 22.23 27.24 -13.46
C ALA A 15 20.73 27.50 -13.26
N VAL A 16 19.89 26.83 -14.05
CA VAL A 16 18.44 26.81 -13.84
C VAL A 16 18.19 26.02 -12.55
N VAL A 17 18.09 26.72 -11.43
CA VAL A 17 17.57 26.15 -10.19
C VAL A 17 16.09 25.86 -10.45
N ALA A 18 15.72 24.58 -10.47
CA ALA A 18 14.32 24.19 -10.53
C ALA A 18 13.56 24.89 -9.38
N PRO A 19 12.37 25.45 -9.65
CA PRO A 19 11.60 26.11 -8.60
C PRO A 19 11.28 25.08 -7.51
N GLN A 20 11.86 25.26 -6.32
CA GLN A 20 11.40 24.56 -5.13
C GLN A 20 9.95 24.96 -4.91
N ALA A 21 9.05 23.97 -4.84
CA ALA A 21 7.66 24.24 -4.52
C ALA A 21 7.60 25.01 -3.19
N GLN A 22 6.98 26.20 -3.20
CA GLN A 22 6.89 27.06 -2.02
C GLN A 22 6.17 26.31 -0.89
N VAL A 23 6.77 26.32 0.32
CA VAL A 23 6.17 25.78 1.54
C VAL A 23 4.96 26.65 1.90
N ARG A 24 3.79 26.03 2.08
CA ARG A 24 2.55 26.73 2.45
C ARG A 24 2.56 27.10 3.94
N PRO A 25 1.74 28.05 4.42
CA PRO A 25 1.77 28.54 5.80
C PRO A 25 1.64 27.47 6.90
N HIS A 26 1.02 26.32 6.60
CA HIS A 26 0.83 25.20 7.54
C HIS A 26 1.81 24.04 7.34
N GLU A 27 2.70 24.14 6.37
CA GLU A 27 3.71 23.15 6.06
C GLU A 27 5.00 23.43 6.82
N VAL A 28 5.74 22.37 7.17
CA VAL A 28 7.00 22.44 7.91
C VAL A 28 8.04 21.58 7.20
N VAL A 29 9.23 22.13 6.96
CA VAL A 29 10.44 21.40 6.56
C VAL A 29 11.60 21.97 7.37
N SER A 30 12.17 21.19 8.29
CA SER A 30 13.21 21.64 9.19
C SER A 30 14.32 20.59 9.36
N GLY A 31 15.55 21.01 9.15
CA GLY A 31 16.74 20.17 9.29
C GLY A 31 17.04 19.29 8.07
N ALA A 32 18.29 18.89 7.95
CA ALA A 32 18.82 18.20 6.75
C ALA A 32 18.13 16.86 6.44
N ALA A 33 17.71 16.11 7.46
CA ALA A 33 17.01 14.83 7.27
C ALA A 33 15.61 15.04 6.65
N ALA A 34 14.84 15.99 7.18
CA ALA A 34 13.53 16.35 6.64
C ALA A 34 13.64 16.91 5.22
N THR A 35 14.65 17.76 4.96
CA THR A 35 14.90 18.30 3.60
C THR A 35 15.18 17.21 2.58
N ARG A 36 15.95 16.16 2.92
CA ARG A 36 16.20 15.03 2.01
C ARG A 36 14.93 14.26 1.67
N VAL A 37 14.07 14.03 2.67
CA VAL A 37 12.77 13.37 2.48
C VAL A 37 11.87 14.24 1.60
N ASP A 38 11.79 15.53 1.90
CA ASP A 38 10.98 16.49 1.14
C ASP A 38 11.42 16.59 -0.33
N GLU A 39 12.72 16.67 -0.57
CA GLU A 39 13.27 16.68 -1.93
C GLU A 39 12.90 15.41 -2.69
N TYR A 40 13.02 14.25 -2.07
CA TYR A 40 12.64 12.98 -2.67
C TYR A 40 11.15 12.95 -3.04
N LEU A 41 10.27 13.29 -2.09
CA LEU A 41 8.82 13.28 -2.31
C LEU A 41 8.38 14.32 -3.35
N SER A 42 9.00 15.49 -3.34
CA SER A 42 8.76 16.53 -4.35
C SER A 42 9.13 16.06 -5.76
N ARG A 43 10.28 15.37 -5.89
CA ARG A 43 10.72 14.79 -7.17
C ARG A 43 9.86 13.60 -7.62
N LEU A 44 9.14 12.95 -6.71
CA LEU A 44 8.18 11.88 -7.04
C LEU A 44 6.86 12.40 -7.64
N MET A 45 6.47 13.67 -7.39
CA MET A 45 5.18 14.19 -7.90
C MET A 45 5.00 14.03 -9.42
N PRO A 46 5.98 14.34 -10.27
CA PRO A 46 5.86 14.13 -11.71
C PRO A 46 5.68 12.66 -12.10
N TYR A 47 6.03 11.74 -11.22
CA TYR A 47 5.90 10.30 -11.42
C TYR A 47 4.63 9.73 -10.76
N GLY A 48 3.69 10.59 -10.34
CA GLY A 48 2.38 10.20 -9.85
C GLY A 48 2.23 10.18 -8.34
N PHE A 49 3.25 10.55 -7.56
CA PHE A 49 3.10 10.63 -6.10
C PHE A 49 2.10 11.69 -5.69
N SER A 50 1.16 11.31 -4.85
CA SER A 50 0.16 12.19 -4.26
C SER A 50 -0.20 11.74 -2.84
N GLY A 51 -0.14 12.68 -1.89
CA GLY A 51 -0.39 12.40 -0.49
C GLY A 51 0.19 13.45 0.43
N ALA A 52 0.25 13.15 1.72
CA ALA A 52 0.84 14.01 2.73
C ALA A 52 1.67 13.20 3.74
N VAL A 53 2.73 13.80 4.27
CA VAL A 53 3.65 13.17 5.22
C VAL A 53 3.89 14.09 6.39
N LEU A 54 3.87 13.52 7.61
CA LEU A 54 4.32 14.14 8.84
C LEU A 54 5.45 13.31 9.44
N ILE A 55 6.54 13.99 9.82
CA ILE A 55 7.62 13.42 10.64
C ILE A 55 7.82 14.32 11.84
N ALA A 56 7.76 13.74 13.03
CA ALA A 56 8.17 14.45 14.24
C ALA A 56 9.32 13.70 14.91
N LYS A 57 10.23 14.46 15.50
CA LYS A 57 11.39 13.96 16.27
C LYS A 57 11.48 14.70 17.59
N ASP A 58 11.71 13.97 18.68
CA ASP A 58 11.80 14.53 20.04
C ASP A 58 10.60 15.45 20.38
N GLY A 59 9.41 15.08 19.94
CA GLY A 59 8.17 15.83 20.15
C GLY A 59 7.98 17.07 19.25
N GLN A 60 8.89 17.33 18.31
CA GLN A 60 8.80 18.46 17.38
C GLN A 60 8.53 17.99 15.95
N VAL A 61 7.56 18.58 15.27
CA VAL A 61 7.29 18.32 13.85
C VAL A 61 8.44 18.93 13.03
N VAL A 62 9.18 18.08 12.31
CA VAL A 62 10.30 18.48 11.44
C VAL A 62 9.96 18.41 9.96
N LEU A 63 8.97 17.59 9.59
CA LEU A 63 8.35 17.57 8.26
C LEU A 63 6.83 17.47 8.41
N LYS A 64 6.09 18.37 7.81
CA LYS A 64 4.66 18.26 7.57
C LYS A 64 4.37 18.89 6.23
N ARG A 65 4.11 18.08 5.21
CA ARG A 65 3.95 18.57 3.84
C ARG A 65 3.05 17.70 3.01
N ALA A 66 2.38 18.34 2.04
CA ALA A 66 1.50 17.70 1.07
C ALA A 66 2.05 17.80 -0.35
N TYR A 67 1.74 16.80 -1.17
CA TYR A 67 2.30 16.60 -2.51
C TYR A 67 1.20 16.15 -3.48
N GLY A 68 1.26 16.60 -4.73
CA GLY A 68 0.38 16.16 -5.79
C GLY A 68 -1.07 16.62 -5.64
N MET A 69 -2.02 15.78 -6.08
CA MET A 69 -3.44 16.13 -6.22
C MET A 69 -4.32 15.25 -5.35
N ALA A 70 -5.17 15.88 -4.53
CA ALA A 70 -6.25 15.21 -3.80
C ALA A 70 -7.40 14.81 -4.73
N ASN A 71 -7.62 15.61 -5.80
CA ASN A 71 -8.61 15.33 -6.84
C ASN A 71 -8.06 15.83 -8.18
N ARG A 72 -7.80 14.91 -9.11
CA ARG A 72 -7.22 15.21 -10.44
C ARG A 72 -8.25 15.85 -11.36
N GLU A 73 -9.52 15.43 -11.27
CA GLU A 73 -10.61 15.89 -12.12
C GLU A 73 -10.88 17.39 -11.89
N THR A 74 -10.87 17.82 -10.62
CA THR A 74 -11.08 19.22 -10.24
C THR A 74 -9.78 20.01 -10.08
N LYS A 75 -8.63 19.37 -10.28
CA LYS A 75 -7.28 19.93 -10.05
C LYS A 75 -7.08 20.44 -8.61
N LEU A 76 -7.73 19.79 -7.64
CA LEU A 76 -7.57 20.11 -6.22
C LEU A 76 -6.24 19.54 -5.73
N SER A 77 -5.33 20.41 -5.31
CA SER A 77 -4.06 20.00 -4.71
C SER A 77 -4.29 19.25 -3.40
N TYR A 78 -3.41 18.30 -3.10
CA TYR A 78 -3.38 17.69 -1.77
C TYR A 78 -3.00 18.75 -0.72
N ASP A 79 -3.58 18.67 0.47
CA ASP A 79 -3.28 19.55 1.59
C ASP A 79 -2.97 18.73 2.86
N VAL A 80 -2.19 19.33 3.77
CA VAL A 80 -1.82 18.68 5.05
C VAL A 80 -3.00 18.47 5.99
N ASP A 81 -4.10 19.20 5.76
CA ASP A 81 -5.35 19.12 6.54
C ASP A 81 -6.38 18.17 5.90
N MET A 82 -6.01 17.44 4.85
CA MET A 82 -6.88 16.43 4.25
C MET A 82 -7.24 15.33 5.24
N VAL A 83 -8.49 14.88 5.15
CA VAL A 83 -9.05 13.81 5.98
C VAL A 83 -9.11 12.56 5.11
N SER A 84 -8.28 11.57 5.42
CA SER A 84 -8.16 10.35 4.62
C SER A 84 -8.59 9.11 5.38
N CYS A 85 -9.05 8.10 4.65
CA CYS A 85 -9.28 6.78 5.20
C CYS A 85 -7.97 6.17 5.69
N ILE A 86 -7.91 5.80 6.96
CA ILE A 86 -6.70 5.23 7.57
C ILE A 86 -6.65 3.70 7.48
N GLY A 87 -7.64 3.07 6.84
CA GLY A 87 -7.71 1.63 6.67
C GLY A 87 -7.50 0.89 7.99
N SER A 88 -6.66 -0.14 7.99
CA SER A 88 -6.39 -0.98 9.17
C SER A 88 -5.69 -0.29 10.34
N VAL A 89 -5.21 0.96 10.20
CA VAL A 89 -4.78 1.78 11.35
C VAL A 89 -5.96 1.97 12.33
N THR A 90 -7.21 1.82 11.89
CA THR A 90 -8.42 1.73 12.71
C THR A 90 -8.30 0.72 13.86
N LYS A 91 -7.62 -0.41 13.62
CA LYS A 91 -7.47 -1.48 14.62
C LYS A 91 -6.82 -1.03 15.93
N GLN A 92 -5.96 -0.01 15.85
CA GLN A 92 -5.37 0.61 17.03
C GLN A 92 -6.46 1.15 17.98
N PHE A 93 -7.47 1.82 17.44
CA PHE A 93 -8.55 2.39 18.24
C PHE A 93 -9.47 1.32 18.82
N THR A 94 -9.72 0.24 18.08
CA THR A 94 -10.48 -0.91 18.62
C THR A 94 -9.73 -1.58 19.76
N GLY A 95 -8.43 -1.83 19.62
CA GLY A 95 -7.58 -2.36 20.68
C GLY A 95 -7.57 -1.44 21.92
N ALA A 96 -7.40 -0.12 21.70
CA ALA A 96 -7.45 0.87 22.78
C ALA A 96 -8.82 0.95 23.46
N ALA A 97 -9.92 0.78 22.72
CA ALA A 97 -11.28 0.75 23.27
C ALA A 97 -11.48 -0.46 24.21
N ILE A 98 -11.00 -1.63 23.82
CA ILE A 98 -10.99 -2.82 24.70
C ILE A 98 -10.16 -2.54 25.97
N MET A 99 -8.96 -1.96 25.82
CA MET A 99 -8.14 -1.58 27.00
C MET A 99 -8.85 -0.56 27.90
N LYS A 100 -9.59 0.39 27.31
CA LYS A 100 -10.36 1.35 28.08
C LYS A 100 -11.50 0.69 28.89
N LEU A 101 -12.20 -0.25 28.29
CA LEU A 101 -13.24 -1.05 28.99
C LEU A 101 -12.63 -1.94 30.08
N GLU A 102 -11.44 -2.48 29.87
CA GLU A 102 -10.71 -3.24 30.90
C GLU A 102 -10.31 -2.33 32.07
N MET A 103 -9.78 -1.12 31.80
CA MET A 103 -9.51 -0.11 32.83
C MET A 103 -10.76 0.29 33.65
N MET A 104 -11.93 0.28 33.01
CA MET A 104 -13.21 0.54 33.65
C MET A 104 -13.74 -0.68 34.46
N GLY A 105 -13.04 -1.81 34.45
CA GLY A 105 -13.48 -3.07 35.09
C GLY A 105 -14.70 -3.72 34.42
N LYS A 106 -15.02 -3.35 33.16
CA LYS A 106 -16.21 -3.85 32.45
C LYS A 106 -15.96 -5.17 31.71
N LEU A 107 -14.71 -5.46 31.37
CA LEU A 107 -14.26 -6.70 30.75
C LEU A 107 -12.79 -6.97 31.12
N ASN A 108 -12.30 -8.15 30.74
CA ASN A 108 -10.88 -8.50 30.76
C ASN A 108 -10.50 -9.10 29.41
N THR A 109 -9.31 -8.81 28.89
CA THR A 109 -8.86 -9.39 27.62
C THR A 109 -8.72 -10.92 27.67
N ALA A 110 -8.58 -11.51 28.86
CA ALA A 110 -8.65 -12.96 29.08
C ALA A 110 -10.07 -13.54 29.07
N ASP A 111 -11.09 -12.69 29.09
CA ASP A 111 -12.49 -13.18 29.03
C ASP A 111 -12.74 -13.86 27.68
N LEU A 112 -13.55 -14.90 27.71
CA LEU A 112 -14.05 -15.56 26.52
C LEU A 112 -15.02 -14.63 25.75
N MET A 113 -14.94 -14.60 24.43
CA MET A 113 -15.89 -13.80 23.64
C MET A 113 -17.35 -14.26 23.83
N SER A 114 -17.55 -15.56 24.14
CA SER A 114 -18.86 -16.14 24.43
C SER A 114 -19.55 -15.57 25.70
N LYS A 115 -18.82 -14.87 26.56
CA LYS A 115 -19.38 -14.10 27.68
C LYS A 115 -20.19 -12.88 27.20
N TYR A 116 -19.89 -12.36 26.00
CA TYR A 116 -20.45 -11.12 25.47
C TYR A 116 -21.29 -11.34 24.20
N LEU A 117 -20.90 -12.30 23.36
CA LEU A 117 -21.61 -12.64 22.12
C LEU A 117 -22.53 -13.83 22.38
N THR A 118 -23.75 -13.75 21.85
CA THR A 118 -24.74 -14.84 21.95
C THR A 118 -24.62 -15.82 20.78
N GLY A 119 -25.03 -17.07 20.96
CA GLY A 119 -25.05 -18.07 19.88
C GLY A 119 -23.67 -18.58 19.48
N VAL A 120 -22.64 -18.38 20.29
CA VAL A 120 -21.27 -18.85 20.02
C VAL A 120 -21.22 -20.38 20.04
N PRO A 121 -20.84 -21.05 18.94
CA PRO A 121 -20.76 -22.52 18.90
C PRO A 121 -19.56 -23.04 19.72
N ALA A 122 -19.59 -24.33 20.05
CA ALA A 122 -18.67 -24.94 21.02
C ALA A 122 -17.18 -24.82 20.59
N ASP A 123 -16.87 -24.91 19.30
CA ASP A 123 -15.52 -24.78 18.73
C ASP A 123 -14.94 -23.37 18.91
N LYS A 124 -15.80 -22.34 19.00
CA LYS A 124 -15.44 -20.94 19.17
C LYS A 124 -15.62 -20.41 20.59
N ALA A 125 -16.31 -21.18 21.44
CA ALA A 125 -16.63 -20.74 22.79
C ALA A 125 -15.39 -20.51 23.68
N VAL A 126 -14.26 -21.10 23.32
CA VAL A 126 -12.97 -20.98 24.03
C VAL A 126 -12.12 -19.79 23.58
N ILE A 127 -12.55 -19.06 22.56
CA ILE A 127 -11.81 -17.90 22.02
C ILE A 127 -11.90 -16.74 23.02
N THR A 128 -10.73 -16.19 23.37
CA THR A 128 -10.60 -15.02 24.24
C THR A 128 -10.58 -13.72 23.44
N ILE A 129 -10.90 -12.60 24.10
CA ILE A 129 -10.72 -11.25 23.51
C ILE A 129 -9.24 -11.03 23.14
N HIS A 130 -8.30 -11.51 23.94
CA HIS A 130 -6.86 -11.47 23.61
C HIS A 130 -6.57 -12.12 22.26
N GLN A 131 -7.13 -13.31 21.99
CA GLN A 131 -6.91 -14.00 20.72
C GLN A 131 -7.55 -13.29 19.52
N LEU A 132 -8.67 -12.58 19.71
CA LEU A 132 -9.21 -11.68 18.68
C LEU A 132 -8.21 -10.55 18.37
N LEU A 133 -7.72 -9.86 19.40
CA LEU A 133 -6.83 -8.70 19.26
C LEU A 133 -5.43 -9.05 18.74
N THR A 134 -5.00 -10.30 18.88
CA THR A 134 -3.68 -10.79 18.43
C THR A 134 -3.74 -11.60 17.15
N HIS A 135 -4.91 -11.72 16.52
CA HIS A 135 -5.11 -12.53 15.32
C HIS A 135 -4.72 -14.02 15.49
N THR A 136 -4.99 -14.56 16.68
CA THR A 136 -4.74 -15.98 17.02
C THR A 136 -6.01 -16.74 17.36
N SER A 137 -7.17 -16.23 16.97
CA SER A 137 -8.47 -16.84 17.24
C SER A 137 -8.78 -18.08 16.39
N GLY A 138 -8.10 -18.26 15.26
CA GLY A 138 -8.45 -19.23 14.23
C GLY A 138 -9.65 -18.83 13.37
N ILE A 139 -10.21 -17.62 13.56
CA ILE A 139 -11.26 -17.09 12.68
C ILE A 139 -10.61 -16.60 11.39
N SER A 140 -11.03 -17.17 10.24
CA SER A 140 -10.50 -16.80 8.93
C SER A 140 -10.70 -15.33 8.62
N GLY A 141 -9.72 -14.73 7.96
CA GLY A 141 -9.77 -13.35 7.47
C GLY A 141 -10.46 -13.17 6.12
N ASP A 142 -11.03 -14.21 5.54
CA ASP A 142 -11.71 -14.17 4.24
C ASP A 142 -13.05 -14.90 4.31
N LEU A 143 -14.06 -14.20 4.81
CA LEU A 143 -15.44 -14.70 4.83
C LEU A 143 -16.26 -14.25 3.61
N GLY A 144 -15.62 -13.66 2.60
CA GLY A 144 -16.26 -13.20 1.37
C GLY A 144 -17.31 -12.12 1.64
N GLY A 145 -16.90 -10.89 1.68
CA GLY A 145 -17.72 -9.67 1.77
C GLY A 145 -16.90 -8.49 1.29
N MET A 146 -17.56 -7.40 0.96
CA MET A 146 -16.88 -6.16 0.55
C MET A 146 -17.01 -5.09 1.63
N ASP A 147 -16.00 -4.26 1.77
CA ASP A 147 -15.99 -3.15 2.73
C ASP A 147 -17.21 -2.21 2.59
N GLU A 148 -17.73 -2.09 1.36
CA GLU A 148 -18.89 -1.24 1.03
C GLU A 148 -20.25 -1.93 1.26
N GLU A 149 -20.27 -3.19 1.65
CA GLU A 149 -21.51 -3.93 1.85
C GLU A 149 -22.19 -3.52 3.17
N PRO A 150 -23.48 -3.11 3.15
CA PRO A 150 -24.17 -2.59 4.33
C PRO A 150 -24.66 -3.70 5.27
N ILE A 151 -23.79 -4.58 5.72
CA ILE A 151 -24.13 -5.65 6.67
C ILE A 151 -24.28 -5.09 8.10
N THR A 152 -25.31 -5.53 8.83
CA THR A 152 -25.52 -5.14 10.23
C THR A 152 -24.58 -5.89 11.18
N ARG A 153 -24.43 -5.42 12.44
CA ARG A 153 -23.64 -6.07 13.48
C ARG A 153 -24.05 -7.53 13.68
N ASP A 154 -25.32 -7.74 13.91
CA ASP A 154 -25.82 -9.06 14.27
C ASP A 154 -25.73 -10.05 13.09
N ALA A 155 -25.92 -9.56 11.86
CA ALA A 155 -25.73 -10.37 10.65
C ALA A 155 -24.26 -10.75 10.43
N LEU A 156 -23.31 -9.82 10.65
CA LEU A 156 -21.89 -10.15 10.59
C LEU A 156 -21.50 -11.15 11.67
N VAL A 157 -21.89 -10.90 12.94
CA VAL A 157 -21.60 -11.80 14.05
C VAL A 157 -22.11 -13.21 13.74
N ALA A 158 -23.35 -13.34 13.29
CA ALA A 158 -23.92 -14.64 12.91
C ALA A 158 -23.12 -15.32 11.79
N LYS A 159 -22.71 -14.56 10.76
CA LYS A 159 -21.90 -15.07 9.64
C LYS A 159 -20.55 -15.58 10.12
N VAL A 160 -19.84 -14.81 10.95
CA VAL A 160 -18.53 -15.19 11.50
C VAL A 160 -18.66 -16.44 12.38
N LEU A 161 -19.69 -16.50 13.22
CA LEU A 161 -19.92 -17.64 14.10
C LEU A 161 -20.30 -18.92 13.35
N ALA A 162 -20.95 -18.81 12.20
CA ALA A 162 -21.31 -19.95 11.36
C ALA A 162 -20.14 -20.49 10.50
N ALA A 163 -19.13 -19.67 10.20
CA ALA A 163 -18.00 -20.07 9.37
C ALA A 163 -17.07 -21.05 10.12
N PRO A 164 -16.42 -22.01 9.44
CA PRO A 164 -15.43 -22.87 10.08
C PRO A 164 -14.22 -22.08 10.57
N LEU A 165 -13.53 -22.58 11.58
CA LEU A 165 -12.21 -22.06 11.95
C LEU A 165 -11.16 -22.53 10.94
N SER A 166 -10.19 -21.68 10.62
CA SER A 166 -9.02 -22.03 9.80
C SER A 166 -7.94 -22.75 10.60
N SER A 167 -7.89 -22.50 11.91
CA SER A 167 -6.96 -23.17 12.83
C SER A 167 -7.56 -23.25 14.25
N LYS A 168 -6.91 -24.03 15.13
CA LYS A 168 -7.31 -24.08 16.54
C LYS A 168 -7.03 -22.72 17.21
N PRO A 169 -7.94 -22.23 18.08
CA PRO A 169 -7.69 -21.01 18.84
C PRO A 169 -6.34 -21.05 19.58
N GLY A 170 -5.52 -20.05 19.38
CA GLY A 170 -4.18 -19.92 19.96
C GLY A 170 -3.04 -20.63 19.23
N ALA A 171 -3.31 -21.39 18.17
CA ALA A 171 -2.30 -22.18 17.49
C ALA A 171 -1.43 -21.38 16.54
N GLU A 172 -2.03 -20.47 15.75
CA GLU A 172 -1.37 -19.76 14.67
C GLU A 172 -1.82 -18.30 14.59
N PHE A 173 -0.97 -17.47 14.01
CA PHE A 173 -1.32 -16.11 13.61
C PHE A 173 -1.96 -16.14 12.23
N GLU A 174 -3.19 -15.65 12.12
CA GLU A 174 -3.85 -15.37 10.85
C GLU A 174 -4.54 -14.00 10.94
N TYR A 175 -4.06 -13.05 10.11
CA TYR A 175 -4.64 -11.71 10.09
C TYR A 175 -6.11 -11.76 9.63
N SER A 176 -7.02 -11.33 10.48
CA SER A 176 -8.46 -11.38 10.24
C SER A 176 -9.12 -10.06 10.60
N ASN A 177 -9.82 -9.45 9.64
CA ASN A 177 -10.62 -8.26 9.86
C ASN A 177 -11.80 -8.55 10.79
N GLU A 178 -12.38 -9.72 10.65
CA GLU A 178 -13.52 -10.22 11.44
C GLU A 178 -13.23 -10.22 12.94
N ASN A 179 -12.00 -10.54 13.33
CA ASN A 179 -11.57 -10.47 14.73
C ASN A 179 -11.78 -9.08 15.33
N PHE A 180 -11.43 -8.04 14.59
CA PHE A 180 -11.57 -6.66 15.05
C PHE A 180 -13.01 -6.14 14.93
N SER A 181 -13.79 -6.63 13.96
CA SER A 181 -15.22 -6.36 13.91
C SER A 181 -15.98 -7.01 15.09
N LEU A 182 -15.62 -8.24 15.48
CA LEU A 182 -16.16 -8.86 16.69
C LEU A 182 -15.73 -8.10 17.95
N ALA A 183 -14.48 -7.65 18.04
CA ALA A 183 -14.02 -6.82 19.16
C ALA A 183 -14.78 -5.48 19.22
N ALA A 184 -15.08 -4.84 18.09
CA ALA A 184 -15.93 -3.66 18.03
C ALA A 184 -17.37 -3.94 18.46
N ALA A 185 -17.93 -5.10 18.09
CA ALA A 185 -19.24 -5.54 18.57
C ALA A 185 -19.26 -5.72 20.10
N ILE A 186 -18.21 -6.30 20.67
CA ILE A 186 -18.04 -6.42 22.12
C ILE A 186 -17.95 -5.02 22.77
N VAL A 187 -17.25 -4.06 22.15
CA VAL A 187 -17.21 -2.67 22.65
C VAL A 187 -18.62 -2.09 22.73
N GLU A 188 -19.47 -2.22 21.71
CA GLU A 188 -20.85 -1.71 21.76
C GLU A 188 -21.69 -2.41 22.84
N ILE A 189 -21.62 -3.74 22.90
CA ILE A 189 -22.41 -4.55 23.85
C ILE A 189 -22.05 -4.19 25.30
N VAL A 190 -20.76 -4.08 25.60
CA VAL A 190 -20.27 -3.84 26.98
C VAL A 190 -20.42 -2.37 27.36
N SER A 191 -20.18 -1.44 26.47
CA SER A 191 -20.33 -0.01 26.74
C SER A 191 -21.80 0.43 26.75
N LYS A 192 -22.66 -0.25 26.00
CA LYS A 192 -24.05 0.14 25.67
C LYS A 192 -24.10 1.46 24.89
N GLN A 193 -23.06 1.77 24.15
CA GLN A 193 -22.93 2.95 23.28
C GLN A 193 -22.64 2.50 21.84
N ASN A 194 -23.01 3.33 20.86
CA ASN A 194 -22.53 3.17 19.50
C ASN A 194 -20.99 3.18 19.49
N TYR A 195 -20.38 2.36 18.66
CA TYR A 195 -18.93 2.18 18.59
C TYR A 195 -18.18 3.50 18.35
N GLU A 196 -18.60 4.30 17.37
CA GLU A 196 -17.96 5.60 17.09
C GLU A 196 -18.09 6.57 18.27
N THR A 197 -19.27 6.63 18.89
CA THR A 197 -19.53 7.46 20.08
C THR A 197 -18.58 7.10 21.22
N PHE A 198 -18.42 5.80 21.48
CA PHE A 198 -17.49 5.33 22.52
C PHE A 198 -16.05 5.71 22.22
N LEU A 199 -15.57 5.50 20.97
CA LEU A 199 -14.21 5.91 20.58
C LEU A 199 -14.02 7.41 20.73
N ARG A 200 -14.99 8.19 20.27
CA ARG A 200 -14.93 9.66 20.33
C ARG A 200 -14.80 10.17 21.75
N GLU A 201 -15.66 9.71 22.65
CA GLU A 201 -15.71 10.18 24.04
C GLU A 201 -14.56 9.67 24.88
N GLN A 202 -14.14 8.41 24.68
CA GLN A 202 -13.18 7.74 25.54
C GLN A 202 -11.73 7.81 25.06
N LEU A 203 -11.50 8.03 23.76
CA LEU A 203 -10.17 8.02 23.15
C LEU A 203 -9.86 9.33 22.41
N TRP A 204 -10.67 9.70 21.40
CA TRP A 204 -10.30 10.77 20.47
C TRP A 204 -10.36 12.16 21.09
N LEU A 205 -11.45 12.54 21.74
CA LEU A 205 -11.55 13.84 22.40
C LEU A 205 -10.55 13.98 23.55
N PRO A 206 -10.35 12.98 24.42
CA PRO A 206 -9.28 13.03 25.43
C PRO A 206 -7.87 13.13 24.85
N ALA A 207 -7.62 12.57 23.66
CA ALA A 207 -6.35 12.72 22.94
C ALA A 207 -6.24 14.04 22.16
N GLY A 208 -7.29 14.87 22.13
CA GLY A 208 -7.35 16.10 21.36
C GLY A 208 -7.63 15.91 19.86
N MET A 209 -8.02 14.71 19.43
CA MET A 209 -8.36 14.38 18.04
C MET A 209 -9.77 14.87 17.72
N LYS A 210 -9.89 15.87 16.87
CA LYS A 210 -11.17 16.51 16.55
C LYS A 210 -11.69 16.17 15.16
N ASP A 211 -10.80 15.78 14.27
CA ASP A 211 -11.05 15.48 12.86
C ASP A 211 -10.94 13.97 12.56
N THR A 212 -11.24 13.13 13.56
CA THR A 212 -11.21 11.65 13.44
C THR A 212 -12.58 11.07 13.71
N GLY A 213 -13.02 10.12 12.88
CA GLY A 213 -14.29 9.42 13.04
C GLY A 213 -14.75 8.66 11.80
N TYR A 214 -15.95 8.13 11.85
CA TYR A 214 -16.66 7.62 10.70
C TYR A 214 -17.57 8.70 10.11
N GLN A 215 -18.52 9.19 10.90
CA GLN A 215 -19.52 10.17 10.47
C GLN A 215 -19.38 11.53 11.17
N THR A 216 -18.71 11.55 12.31
CA THR A 216 -18.56 12.73 13.14
C THR A 216 -17.08 13.06 13.38
N PRO A 217 -16.60 14.24 12.97
CA PRO A 217 -17.35 15.34 12.35
C PRO A 217 -17.79 15.02 10.91
N ASN A 218 -18.77 15.77 10.39
CA ASN A 218 -19.18 15.68 8.99
C ASN A 218 -18.28 16.60 8.15
N TRP A 219 -17.36 16.02 7.39
CA TRP A 219 -16.39 16.79 6.60
C TRP A 219 -16.96 17.21 5.25
N PRO A 220 -16.61 18.44 4.78
CA PRO A 220 -16.84 18.82 3.40
C PRO A 220 -16.03 17.93 2.45
N LEU A 221 -16.60 17.62 1.27
CA LEU A 221 -15.99 16.65 0.33
C LEU A 221 -14.62 17.11 -0.21
N GLU A 222 -14.37 18.43 -0.18
CA GLU A 222 -13.09 19.04 -0.58
C GLU A 222 -11.93 18.67 0.35
N ARG A 223 -12.24 18.28 1.59
CA ARG A 223 -11.23 17.78 2.54
C ARG A 223 -10.97 16.28 2.42
N LEU A 224 -11.68 15.57 1.56
CA LEU A 224 -11.59 14.13 1.40
C LEU A 224 -10.96 13.81 0.04
N PRO A 225 -9.74 13.27 -0.01
CA PRO A 225 -9.10 12.94 -1.27
C PRO A 225 -9.84 11.83 -2.02
N ILE A 226 -9.74 11.84 -3.34
CA ILE A 226 -10.21 10.75 -4.21
C ILE A 226 -9.10 9.70 -4.31
N GLY A 227 -9.45 8.43 -4.09
CA GLY A 227 -8.61 7.29 -4.41
C GLY A 227 -8.65 7.01 -5.92
N TYR A 228 -7.53 6.56 -6.46
CA TYR A 228 -7.40 6.24 -7.89
C TYR A 228 -7.10 4.76 -8.10
N ARG A 229 -7.57 4.23 -9.22
CA ARG A 229 -7.21 2.88 -9.69
C ARG A 229 -5.80 2.89 -10.32
N PRO A 230 -5.12 1.75 -10.44
CA PRO A 230 -3.80 1.68 -11.09
C PRO A 230 -3.76 2.27 -12.51
N ASN A 231 -4.89 2.20 -13.23
CA ASN A 231 -5.05 2.79 -14.57
C ASN A 231 -5.35 4.30 -14.55
N GLY A 232 -5.26 4.95 -13.38
CA GLY A 232 -5.48 6.39 -13.22
C GLY A 232 -6.94 6.83 -13.14
N GLN A 233 -7.91 5.92 -13.30
CA GLN A 233 -9.34 6.25 -13.18
C GLN A 233 -9.73 6.48 -11.72
N PRO A 234 -10.62 7.44 -11.41
CA PRO A 234 -11.09 7.65 -10.06
C PRO A 234 -11.83 6.42 -9.54
N TRP A 235 -11.49 5.99 -8.33
CA TRP A 235 -12.26 5.00 -7.59
C TRP A 235 -13.35 5.69 -6.74
N GLY A 236 -13.01 6.80 -6.11
CA GLY A 236 -13.90 7.53 -5.22
C GLY A 236 -13.35 7.69 -3.80
N ARG A 237 -14.24 7.62 -2.82
CA ARG A 237 -13.94 7.81 -1.39
C ARG A 237 -14.52 6.66 -0.60
N THR A 238 -13.89 6.29 0.52
CA THR A 238 -14.46 5.35 1.50
C THR A 238 -15.64 6.01 2.24
N TYR A 239 -15.54 7.31 2.50
CA TYR A 239 -16.51 8.06 3.29
C TYR A 239 -17.91 8.01 2.69
N LYS A 240 -18.85 7.48 3.46
CA LYS A 240 -20.27 7.27 3.10
C LYS A 240 -20.51 6.37 1.87
N ASN A 241 -19.54 5.55 1.49
CA ASN A 241 -19.67 4.61 0.38
C ASN A 241 -20.31 3.29 0.86
N GLY A 242 -21.57 3.05 0.53
CA GLY A 242 -22.32 1.85 0.96
C GLY A 242 -22.56 1.76 2.47
N TRP A 243 -22.54 2.87 3.20
CA TRP A 243 -22.65 2.87 4.64
C TRP A 243 -24.09 2.74 5.14
N LEU A 244 -24.23 2.16 6.32
CA LEU A 244 -25.47 2.17 7.12
C LEU A 244 -25.73 3.59 7.64
N PRO A 245 -26.97 3.89 8.13
CA PRO A 245 -27.28 5.21 8.69
C PRO A 245 -26.38 5.62 9.87
N ASP A 246 -25.81 4.65 10.59
CA ASP A 246 -24.96 4.85 11.78
C ASP A 246 -23.46 4.63 11.52
N GLY A 247 -23.03 4.54 10.26
CA GLY A 247 -21.61 4.38 9.88
C GLY A 247 -21.37 3.25 8.87
N PRO A 248 -20.12 2.83 8.67
CA PRO A 248 -19.80 1.76 7.73
C PRO A 248 -20.47 0.44 8.11
N GLY A 249 -20.72 -0.40 7.10
CA GLY A 249 -21.12 -1.80 7.32
C GLY A 249 -20.14 -2.55 8.22
N TRP A 250 -20.59 -3.62 8.83
CA TRP A 250 -19.79 -4.33 9.83
C TRP A 250 -18.65 -5.19 9.26
N TYR A 251 -18.57 -5.36 7.92
CA TYR A 251 -17.32 -5.86 7.31
C TYR A 251 -16.14 -4.89 7.49
N LEU A 252 -16.42 -3.59 7.64
CA LEU A 252 -15.40 -2.55 7.79
C LEU A 252 -15.31 -1.97 9.20
N ARG A 253 -16.43 -1.99 9.97
CA ARG A 253 -16.50 -1.35 11.29
C ARG A 253 -15.57 -2.06 12.30
N GLY A 254 -14.72 -1.26 12.95
CA GLY A 254 -13.76 -1.73 13.95
C GLY A 254 -12.43 -2.23 13.39
N ASN A 255 -12.38 -2.63 12.13
CA ASN A 255 -11.16 -3.11 11.49
C ASN A 255 -10.57 -2.11 10.48
N GLY A 256 -11.39 -1.21 9.93
CA GLY A 256 -11.03 -0.23 8.91
C GLY A 256 -12.00 0.95 8.86
N GLY A 257 -11.86 1.78 7.82
CA GLY A 257 -12.85 2.80 7.42
C GLY A 257 -12.87 4.10 8.23
N ILE A 258 -12.14 4.23 9.34
CA ILE A 258 -12.01 5.52 10.06
C ILE A 258 -11.34 6.54 9.15
N GLN A 259 -11.87 7.77 9.16
CA GLN A 259 -11.27 8.94 8.52
C GLN A 259 -10.46 9.71 9.57
N SER A 260 -9.25 10.19 9.21
CA SER A 260 -8.41 10.98 10.12
C SER A 260 -7.48 11.91 9.35
N THR A 261 -6.78 12.78 10.08
CA THR A 261 -5.77 13.70 9.56
C THR A 261 -4.37 13.34 10.08
N LEU A 262 -3.31 13.87 9.43
CA LEU A 262 -1.94 13.77 9.95
C LEU A 262 -1.84 14.28 11.40
N ASP A 263 -2.46 15.43 11.68
CA ASP A 263 -2.40 16.06 13.00
C ASP A 263 -3.11 15.23 14.06
N ASP A 264 -4.25 14.62 13.75
CA ASP A 264 -4.96 13.79 14.72
C ASP A 264 -4.20 12.48 15.00
N LEU A 265 -3.63 11.85 13.98
CA LEU A 265 -2.75 10.69 14.21
C LEU A 265 -1.50 11.07 15.00
N TYR A 266 -0.95 12.28 14.79
CA TYR A 266 0.16 12.77 15.61
C TYR A 266 -0.29 13.01 17.07
N ARG A 267 -1.48 13.57 17.30
CA ARG A 267 -2.05 13.70 18.65
C ARG A 267 -2.25 12.33 19.31
N TRP A 268 -2.66 11.33 18.54
CA TRP A 268 -2.72 9.94 19.02
C TRP A 268 -1.35 9.43 19.44
N HIS A 269 -0.32 9.64 18.61
CA HIS A 269 1.06 9.31 19.00
C HIS A 269 1.43 9.96 20.33
N VAL A 270 1.20 11.25 20.50
CA VAL A 270 1.51 11.99 21.74
C VAL A 270 0.71 11.43 22.94
N ALA A 271 -0.56 11.08 22.74
CA ALA A 271 -1.39 10.47 23.79
C ALA A 271 -0.89 9.08 24.24
N LEU A 272 -0.10 8.38 23.41
CA LEU A 272 0.51 7.10 23.73
C LEU A 272 1.94 7.21 24.32
N GLU A 273 2.52 8.41 24.40
CA GLU A 273 3.84 8.65 24.97
C GLU A 273 3.83 8.60 26.52
N LYS A 274 2.69 8.87 27.13
CA LYS A 274 2.53 8.93 28.58
C LYS A 274 1.13 8.51 29.02
N PRO A 275 0.98 8.05 30.29
CA PRO A 275 -0.34 7.76 30.85
C PRO A 275 -1.27 8.98 30.77
N GLY A 276 -2.52 8.73 30.40
CA GLY A 276 -3.56 9.74 30.22
C GLY A 276 -4.84 9.10 29.67
N VAL A 277 -4.95 8.97 28.36
CA VAL A 277 -6.07 8.25 27.73
C VAL A 277 -6.08 6.78 28.17
N LEU A 278 -4.91 6.14 28.22
CA LEU A 278 -4.71 4.81 28.81
C LEU A 278 -3.76 4.93 30.03
N SER A 279 -3.94 4.06 31.02
CA SER A 279 -3.04 3.95 32.17
C SER A 279 -1.68 3.36 31.75
N ALA A 280 -0.65 3.46 32.60
CA ALA A 280 0.67 2.88 32.33
C ALA A 280 0.61 1.37 32.05
N ASP A 281 -0.15 0.63 32.86
CA ASP A 281 -0.31 -0.82 32.70
C ASP A 281 -1.08 -1.14 31.41
N ALA A 282 -2.12 -0.38 31.10
CA ALA A 282 -2.88 -0.54 29.88
C ALA A 282 -2.01 -0.23 28.63
N LEU A 283 -1.18 0.84 28.64
CA LEU A 283 -0.24 1.15 27.57
C LEU A 283 0.78 0.04 27.37
N LYS A 284 1.37 -0.47 28.46
CA LYS A 284 2.30 -1.59 28.40
C LYS A 284 1.67 -2.81 27.76
N LYS A 285 0.47 -3.20 28.23
CA LYS A 285 -0.29 -4.33 27.68
C LYS A 285 -0.67 -4.10 26.21
N TYR A 286 -1.16 -2.92 25.88
CA TYR A 286 -1.61 -2.53 24.56
C TYR A 286 -0.51 -2.57 23.47
N LEU A 287 0.73 -2.23 23.84
CA LEU A 287 1.87 -2.13 22.91
C LEU A 287 2.83 -3.34 23.01
N THR A 288 2.55 -4.33 23.86
CA THR A 288 3.34 -5.56 23.94
C THR A 288 3.09 -6.43 22.73
N GLY A 289 4.16 -6.85 22.03
CA GLY A 289 4.07 -7.81 20.94
C GLY A 289 3.88 -9.24 21.46
N TYR A 290 2.77 -9.87 21.11
CA TYR A 290 2.37 -11.20 21.59
C TYR A 290 2.58 -12.29 20.56
N ALA A 291 1.88 -12.19 19.43
CA ALA A 291 1.83 -13.24 18.41
C ALA A 291 2.92 -13.02 17.35
N PRO A 292 3.81 -14.00 17.10
CA PRO A 292 4.76 -13.90 16.00
C PRO A 292 4.02 -13.95 14.66
N THR A 293 4.38 -13.05 13.73
CA THR A 293 3.83 -13.01 12.40
C THR A 293 4.77 -13.65 11.37
N PRO A 294 4.27 -14.05 10.20
CA PRO A 294 5.10 -14.63 9.14
C PRO A 294 6.22 -13.70 8.63
N ILE A 295 6.09 -12.38 8.81
CA ILE A 295 7.08 -11.39 8.36
C ILE A 295 8.11 -11.03 9.44
N GLY A 296 8.16 -11.80 10.54
CA GLY A 296 9.18 -11.65 11.59
C GLY A 296 8.94 -10.53 12.61
N GLU A 297 7.74 -9.97 12.64
CA GLU A 297 7.29 -9.07 13.70
C GLU A 297 6.47 -9.81 14.76
N LYS A 298 6.13 -9.13 15.85
CA LYS A 298 5.12 -9.59 16.81
C LYS A 298 3.90 -8.68 16.75
N TYR A 299 2.71 -9.25 16.68
CA TYR A 299 1.47 -8.49 16.69
C TYR A 299 1.00 -8.20 18.13
N ALA A 300 0.68 -6.94 18.40
CA ALA A 300 0.08 -6.43 19.62
C ALA A 300 -1.42 -6.17 19.41
N TYR A 301 -2.05 -5.33 20.21
CA TYR A 301 -3.47 -5.02 20.07
C TYR A 301 -3.73 -3.92 19.01
N GLY A 302 -3.61 -4.30 17.74
CA GLY A 302 -3.73 -3.40 16.60
C GLY A 302 -2.41 -2.76 16.17
N TRP A 303 -1.25 -3.36 16.54
CA TRP A 303 0.09 -2.88 16.20
C TRP A 303 1.02 -4.04 15.84
N GLY A 304 1.89 -3.82 14.87
CA GLY A 304 3.07 -4.65 14.67
C GLY A 304 4.25 -4.08 15.48
N VAL A 305 4.97 -4.94 16.16
CA VAL A 305 6.19 -4.60 16.93
C VAL A 305 7.38 -5.26 16.26
N GLN A 306 8.31 -4.47 15.76
CA GLN A 306 9.43 -4.92 14.94
C GLN A 306 10.75 -4.38 15.49
N THR A 307 11.84 -5.06 15.14
CA THR A 307 13.20 -4.53 15.30
C THR A 307 13.65 -3.96 13.96
N THR A 308 14.08 -2.71 13.96
CA THR A 308 14.62 -2.05 12.77
C THR A 308 16.00 -2.62 12.40
N ARG A 309 16.50 -2.29 11.21
CA ARG A 309 17.88 -2.63 10.81
C ARG A 309 18.94 -2.00 11.70
N ARG A 310 18.59 -0.95 12.42
CA ARG A 310 19.46 -0.27 13.40
C ARG A 310 19.48 -0.96 14.77
N GLY A 311 18.71 -2.04 14.96
CA GLY A 311 18.56 -2.75 16.22
C GLY A 311 17.60 -2.09 17.21
N THR A 312 16.83 -1.08 16.77
CA THR A 312 15.88 -0.32 17.59
C THR A 312 14.46 -0.80 17.39
N THR A 313 13.56 -0.41 18.28
CA THR A 313 12.14 -0.82 18.24
C THR A 313 11.31 0.13 17.40
N VAL A 314 10.56 -0.41 16.45
CA VAL A 314 9.47 0.30 15.77
C VAL A 314 8.13 -0.38 16.08
N ILE A 315 7.14 0.43 16.45
CA ILE A 315 5.76 0.02 16.64
C ILE A 315 4.94 0.70 15.53
N ALA A 316 4.32 -0.10 14.66
CA ALA A 316 3.71 0.42 13.45
C ALA A 316 2.43 -0.31 13.10
N HIS A 317 1.57 0.35 12.35
CA HIS A 317 0.52 -0.28 11.57
C HIS A 317 0.28 0.51 10.29
N ASN A 318 0.01 -0.20 9.22
CA ASN A 318 -0.42 0.40 7.98
C ASN A 318 -1.89 0.08 7.71
N GLY A 319 -2.47 0.78 6.75
CA GLY A 319 -3.83 0.54 6.32
C GLY A 319 -4.06 0.98 4.89
N GLY A 320 -5.02 0.37 4.24
CA GLY A 320 -5.45 0.76 2.91
C GLY A 320 -6.65 -0.06 2.47
N ASN A 321 -7.33 0.44 1.44
CA ASN A 321 -8.44 -0.24 0.76
C ASN A 321 -8.14 -0.50 -0.72
N GLY A 322 -6.84 -0.49 -1.10
CA GLY A 322 -6.38 -0.60 -2.47
C GLY A 322 -6.25 0.73 -3.23
N TYR A 323 -6.78 1.85 -2.68
CA TYR A 323 -6.85 3.15 -3.37
C TYR A 323 -6.45 4.34 -2.47
N LEU A 324 -6.67 4.21 -1.18
CA LEU A 324 -6.26 5.14 -0.14
C LEU A 324 -5.41 4.38 0.86
N PHE A 325 -4.27 4.93 1.24
CA PHE A 325 -3.29 4.24 2.08
C PHE A 325 -2.78 5.14 3.18
N THR A 326 -2.55 4.56 4.35
CA THR A 326 -1.91 5.21 5.49
C THR A 326 -0.84 4.28 6.06
N ASP A 327 0.29 4.85 6.44
CA ASP A 327 1.32 4.19 7.24
C ASP A 327 1.61 5.03 8.48
N PHE A 328 1.62 4.38 9.65
CA PHE A 328 1.84 5.02 10.93
C PHE A 328 2.92 4.26 11.71
N ARG A 329 4.11 4.88 11.87
CA ARG A 329 5.31 4.28 12.47
C ARG A 329 5.82 5.10 13.64
N ARG A 330 6.02 4.45 14.77
CA ARG A 330 6.60 5.01 15.99
C ARG A 330 7.95 4.34 16.24
N TYR A 331 9.05 5.04 15.98
CA TYR A 331 10.41 4.60 16.27
C TYR A 331 10.74 5.00 17.71
N ILE A 332 10.63 4.04 18.61
CA ILE A 332 10.57 4.30 20.06
C ILE A 332 11.89 4.84 20.59
N ASP A 333 12.97 4.16 20.25
CA ASP A 333 14.32 4.50 20.77
C ASP A 333 14.84 5.80 20.18
N GLU A 334 14.51 6.09 18.92
CA GLU A 334 14.89 7.33 18.23
C GLU A 334 13.95 8.51 18.51
N LYS A 335 12.84 8.28 19.20
CA LYS A 335 11.78 9.27 19.46
C LYS A 335 11.29 9.96 18.19
N VAL A 336 11.07 9.16 17.16
CA VAL A 336 10.58 9.63 15.87
C VAL A 336 9.22 8.99 15.56
N VAL A 337 8.31 9.78 15.01
CA VAL A 337 7.08 9.27 14.39
C VAL A 337 7.05 9.66 12.93
N VAL A 338 6.64 8.73 12.08
CA VAL A 338 6.39 8.94 10.65
C VAL A 338 4.95 8.57 10.38
N ILE A 339 4.20 9.50 9.79
CA ILE A 339 2.82 9.29 9.35
C ILE A 339 2.77 9.69 7.88
N ALA A 340 2.33 8.79 7.02
CA ALA A 340 2.18 9.03 5.59
C ALA A 340 0.78 8.62 5.13
N MET A 341 0.15 9.47 4.32
CA MET A 341 -1.15 9.22 3.70
C MET A 341 -1.04 9.42 2.20
N THR A 342 -1.51 8.47 1.40
CA THR A 342 -1.48 8.56 -0.06
C THR A 342 -2.81 8.13 -0.67
N ASN A 343 -3.15 8.71 -1.83
CA ASN A 343 -4.33 8.36 -2.61
C ASN A 343 -3.97 7.77 -3.99
N GLU A 344 -2.76 7.21 -4.08
CA GLU A 344 -2.19 6.66 -5.30
C GLU A 344 -1.75 5.20 -5.09
N PRO A 345 -2.37 4.21 -5.78
CA PRO A 345 -2.07 2.80 -5.57
C PRO A 345 -0.69 2.39 -6.06
N ASN A 346 -0.11 3.15 -7.00
CA ASN A 346 1.22 2.87 -7.51
C ASN A 346 2.33 3.34 -6.55
N VAL A 347 2.01 4.22 -5.59
CA VAL A 347 2.95 4.74 -4.57
C VAL A 347 2.30 4.67 -3.18
N PRO A 348 1.93 3.50 -2.69
CA PRO A 348 1.23 3.39 -1.42
C PRO A 348 2.14 3.71 -0.24
N ALA A 349 1.61 4.45 0.74
CA ALA A 349 2.32 4.84 1.95
C ALA A 349 3.01 3.67 2.68
N PRO A 350 2.39 2.48 2.80
CA PRO A 350 3.02 1.31 3.46
C PRO A 350 4.29 0.78 2.80
N GLN A 351 4.52 1.11 1.53
CA GLN A 351 5.76 0.75 0.83
C GLN A 351 6.79 1.87 0.91
N LEU A 352 6.32 3.12 0.84
CA LEU A 352 7.15 4.30 0.82
C LEU A 352 7.82 4.58 2.19
N ALA A 353 7.03 4.54 3.27
CA ALA A 353 7.49 4.94 4.60
C ALA A 353 8.61 4.02 5.15
N PRO A 354 8.48 2.66 5.15
CA PRO A 354 9.48 1.79 5.75
C PRO A 354 10.75 1.61 4.92
N ARG A 355 10.75 2.08 3.68
CA ARG A 355 11.89 1.90 2.76
C ARG A 355 12.59 3.21 2.48
N GLN A 356 11.94 4.09 1.70
CA GLN A 356 12.56 5.31 1.22
C GLN A 356 12.62 6.39 2.30
N ILE A 357 11.50 6.68 2.98
CA ILE A 357 11.46 7.72 4.02
C ILE A 357 12.39 7.34 5.17
N GLU A 358 12.33 6.09 5.64
CA GLU A 358 13.22 5.62 6.71
C GLU A 358 14.71 5.74 6.33
N SER A 359 15.09 5.27 5.13
CA SER A 359 16.48 5.32 4.65
C SER A 359 16.97 6.75 4.49
N LEU A 360 16.13 7.66 3.98
CA LEU A 360 16.48 9.07 3.80
C LEU A 360 16.56 9.83 5.12
N PHE A 361 15.66 9.53 6.05
CA PHE A 361 15.59 10.25 7.32
C PHE A 361 16.70 9.83 8.28
N PHE A 362 16.89 8.53 8.51
CA PHE A 362 17.85 8.01 9.48
C PHE A 362 19.25 7.76 8.88
N GLY A 363 19.34 7.50 7.58
CA GLY A 363 20.57 7.00 6.96
C GLY A 363 20.83 5.52 7.22
N GLY A 364 21.94 4.98 6.69
CA GLY A 364 22.37 3.58 6.93
C GLY A 364 21.51 2.48 6.29
N GLY A 365 20.47 2.86 5.58
CA GLY A 365 19.62 1.95 4.79
C GLY A 365 20.15 1.74 3.36
N PRO A 366 19.42 0.97 2.52
CA PRO A 366 19.70 0.88 1.11
C PRO A 366 19.72 2.27 0.45
N ALA A 367 20.61 2.44 -0.53
CA ALA A 367 20.67 3.70 -1.29
C ALA A 367 19.31 3.95 -1.97
N VAL A 368 18.77 5.14 -1.73
CA VAL A 368 17.53 5.56 -2.38
C VAL A 368 17.86 6.18 -3.73
N VAL A 369 17.33 5.63 -4.80
CA VAL A 369 17.45 6.21 -6.13
C VAL A 369 16.60 7.48 -6.18
N MET A 370 17.24 8.65 -6.32
CA MET A 370 16.53 9.92 -6.42
C MET A 370 15.91 10.06 -7.81
N PRO A 371 14.59 10.34 -7.91
CA PRO A 371 13.99 10.65 -9.20
C PRO A 371 14.64 11.90 -9.82
N PRO A 372 14.86 11.94 -11.14
CA PRO A 372 15.35 13.13 -11.80
C PRO A 372 14.38 14.32 -11.64
N ALA A 373 14.92 15.52 -11.69
CA ALA A 373 14.09 16.71 -11.79
C ALA A 373 13.39 16.71 -13.16
N ARG A 374 12.11 17.07 -13.18
CA ARG A 374 11.37 17.21 -14.42
C ARG A 374 11.85 18.43 -15.21
N ALA A 375 12.13 18.24 -16.50
CA ALA A 375 12.42 19.33 -17.43
C ALA A 375 11.12 19.86 -18.07
N THR A 376 11.15 21.12 -18.49
CA THR A 376 10.14 21.68 -19.39
C THR A 376 10.52 21.37 -20.82
N VAL A 377 9.62 20.72 -21.55
CA VAL A 377 9.81 20.34 -22.97
C VAL A 377 8.67 20.95 -23.78
N SER A 378 8.99 21.58 -24.90
CA SER A 378 7.99 22.15 -25.80
C SER A 378 7.21 21.05 -26.53
N SER A 379 5.97 21.36 -26.96
CA SER A 379 5.16 20.40 -27.73
C SER A 379 5.86 19.88 -28.99
N PRO A 380 6.55 20.70 -29.80
CA PRO A 380 7.30 20.19 -30.96
C PRO A 380 8.46 19.25 -30.59
N GLU A 381 9.14 19.48 -29.47
CA GLU A 381 10.20 18.58 -28.98
C GLU A 381 9.65 17.27 -28.51
N ARG A 382 8.56 17.31 -27.75
CA ARG A 382 7.82 16.12 -27.30
C ARG A 382 7.31 15.30 -28.50
N ASP A 383 6.69 15.95 -29.48
CA ASP A 383 6.08 15.27 -30.62
C ASP A 383 7.14 14.59 -31.51
N ARG A 384 8.36 15.13 -31.59
CA ARG A 384 9.51 14.46 -32.23
C ARG A 384 9.89 13.14 -31.52
N ALA A 385 9.64 13.02 -30.23
CA ALA A 385 9.92 11.82 -29.47
C ALA A 385 8.85 10.72 -29.68
N THR A 386 7.67 11.03 -30.23
CA THR A 386 6.61 10.05 -30.48
C THR A 386 6.94 9.11 -31.64
N GLY A 387 6.35 7.92 -31.65
CA GLY A 387 6.48 6.93 -32.73
C GLY A 387 6.61 5.50 -32.23
N ALA A 388 6.68 4.57 -33.18
CA ALA A 388 6.92 3.16 -32.89
C ALA A 388 8.38 2.81 -33.22
N PHE A 389 9.03 2.06 -32.35
CA PHE A 389 10.43 1.66 -32.45
C PHE A 389 10.53 0.13 -32.40
N ALA A 390 11.25 -0.45 -33.35
CA ALA A 390 11.66 -1.86 -33.31
C ALA A 390 12.95 -1.98 -32.50
N LEU A 391 12.91 -2.80 -31.46
CA LEU A 391 14.03 -2.97 -30.53
C LEU A 391 14.86 -4.22 -30.87
N ASP A 392 16.12 -4.24 -30.45
CA ASP A 392 17.08 -5.32 -30.71
C ASP A 392 16.79 -6.60 -29.93
N ASP A 393 15.95 -6.54 -28.88
CA ASP A 393 15.39 -7.70 -28.17
C ASP A 393 14.15 -8.31 -28.89
N GLY A 394 13.81 -7.83 -30.09
CA GLY A 394 12.66 -8.27 -30.88
C GLY A 394 11.33 -7.62 -30.45
N SER A 395 11.31 -6.80 -29.43
CA SER A 395 10.11 -6.11 -28.97
C SER A 395 9.85 -4.81 -29.74
N THR A 396 8.66 -4.24 -29.51
CA THR A 396 8.28 -2.93 -30.03
C THR A 396 8.00 -1.99 -28.87
N LEU A 397 8.53 -0.78 -28.92
CA LEU A 397 8.20 0.32 -28.02
C LEU A 397 7.45 1.40 -28.78
N THR A 398 6.27 1.77 -28.32
CA THR A 398 5.47 2.86 -28.89
C THR A 398 5.39 4.01 -27.90
N LEU A 399 5.75 5.21 -28.34
CA LEU A 399 5.66 6.45 -27.58
C LEU A 399 4.57 7.33 -28.17
N THR A 400 3.64 7.77 -27.33
CA THR A 400 2.56 8.68 -27.70
C THR A 400 2.57 9.91 -26.80
N ALA A 401 2.17 11.07 -27.32
CA ALA A 401 2.06 12.28 -26.54
C ALA A 401 0.96 12.18 -25.47
N ASN A 402 1.25 12.63 -24.27
CA ASN A 402 0.32 12.65 -23.14
C ASN A 402 0.53 13.91 -22.29
N GLY A 403 -0.32 14.90 -22.46
CA GLY A 403 -0.13 16.22 -21.84
C GLY A 403 1.21 16.83 -22.25
N ASP A 404 2.07 17.12 -21.29
CA ASP A 404 3.44 17.60 -21.48
C ASP A 404 4.49 16.48 -21.31
N GLY A 405 4.05 15.22 -21.19
CA GLY A 405 4.84 14.01 -21.13
C GLY A 405 4.61 13.07 -22.31
N LEU A 406 5.10 11.85 -22.18
CA LEU A 406 4.86 10.75 -23.10
C LEU A 406 4.19 9.59 -22.38
N THR A 407 3.43 8.79 -23.12
CA THR A 407 3.02 7.46 -22.70
C THR A 407 3.82 6.44 -23.49
N ALA A 408 4.42 5.48 -22.81
CA ALA A 408 5.17 4.39 -23.41
C ALA A 408 4.39 3.08 -23.28
N SER A 409 4.25 2.36 -24.38
CA SER A 409 3.70 1.01 -24.45
C SER A 409 4.71 0.07 -25.07
N SER A 410 5.02 -1.05 -24.43
CA SER A 410 5.97 -2.03 -24.94
C SER A 410 5.32 -3.39 -25.12
N SER A 411 5.68 -4.11 -26.20
CA SER A 411 5.35 -5.53 -26.34
C SER A 411 6.19 -6.40 -25.39
N ASN A 412 7.33 -5.89 -24.88
CA ASN A 412 8.03 -6.48 -23.75
C ASN A 412 7.43 -5.96 -22.44
N VAL A 413 6.58 -6.77 -21.83
CA VAL A 413 5.83 -6.43 -20.59
C VAL A 413 6.73 -6.15 -19.38
N THR A 414 8.02 -6.49 -19.46
CA THR A 414 8.98 -6.32 -18.36
C THR A 414 9.81 -5.06 -18.48
N MET A 415 9.72 -4.39 -19.61
CA MET A 415 10.58 -3.24 -19.96
C MET A 415 10.51 -2.11 -18.92
N PHE A 416 9.32 -1.80 -18.42
CA PHE A 416 9.10 -0.72 -17.46
C PHE A 416 8.94 -1.18 -16.01
N GLY A 417 9.45 -2.37 -15.68
CA GLY A 417 9.63 -2.80 -14.29
C GLY A 417 8.35 -3.00 -13.48
N GLY A 418 7.20 -3.21 -14.14
CA GLY A 418 5.94 -3.54 -13.46
C GLY A 418 5.95 -4.89 -12.70
N LEU A 419 7.06 -5.62 -12.79
CA LEU A 419 7.24 -6.91 -12.15
C LEU A 419 8.54 -6.90 -11.35
N PRO A 420 8.50 -6.72 -10.02
CA PRO A 420 9.68 -6.92 -9.20
C PRO A 420 10.26 -8.31 -9.47
N GLY A 421 11.45 -8.36 -10.02
CA GLY A 421 12.23 -9.58 -10.06
C GLY A 421 12.15 -10.44 -11.31
N LEU A 422 11.85 -9.92 -12.50
CA LEU A 422 11.86 -10.75 -13.73
C LEU A 422 13.25 -11.17 -14.22
N VAL A 423 14.30 -10.53 -13.77
CA VAL A 423 15.67 -10.98 -14.06
C VAL A 423 16.51 -10.75 -12.81
N SER A 424 16.65 -11.77 -11.98
CA SER A 424 17.76 -11.81 -11.03
C SER A 424 18.93 -12.55 -11.69
N PRO A 425 20.18 -12.07 -11.57
CA PRO A 425 21.36 -12.82 -11.95
C PRO A 425 21.57 -14.13 -11.16
N GLY A 426 20.66 -14.44 -10.22
CA GLY A 426 20.76 -15.53 -9.26
C GLY A 426 20.27 -16.91 -9.71
N GLY A 427 19.94 -17.09 -10.98
CA GLY A 427 19.68 -18.42 -11.53
C GLY A 427 18.21 -18.85 -11.49
N ARG A 428 17.82 -19.69 -12.45
CA ARG A 428 16.51 -20.32 -12.57
C ARG A 428 16.32 -21.32 -11.43
N ASN A 429 15.12 -21.36 -10.85
CA ASN A 429 14.71 -22.42 -9.94
C ASN A 429 13.77 -23.38 -10.69
N ALA A 430 14.36 -24.39 -11.34
CA ALA A 430 13.63 -25.31 -12.19
C ALA A 430 12.51 -26.07 -11.46
N GLU A 431 12.70 -26.39 -10.18
CA GLU A 431 11.66 -27.05 -9.37
C GLU A 431 10.44 -26.16 -9.17
N LEU A 432 10.64 -24.90 -8.75
CA LEU A 432 9.53 -23.96 -8.57
C LEU A 432 8.87 -23.59 -9.89
N GLU A 433 9.65 -23.47 -10.97
CA GLU A 433 9.12 -23.22 -12.31
C GLU A 433 8.19 -24.35 -12.76
N GLN A 434 8.65 -25.60 -12.67
CA GLN A 434 7.86 -26.77 -13.03
C GLN A 434 6.58 -26.87 -12.19
N LYS A 435 6.69 -26.67 -10.89
CA LYS A 435 5.56 -26.73 -9.96
C LYS A 435 4.54 -25.62 -10.24
N SER A 436 5.00 -24.40 -10.49
CA SER A 436 4.11 -23.27 -10.82
C SER A 436 3.39 -23.48 -12.15
N MET A 437 4.09 -23.95 -13.17
CA MET A 437 3.49 -24.25 -14.47
C MET A 437 2.43 -25.34 -14.37
N ALA A 438 2.69 -26.41 -13.61
CA ALA A 438 1.73 -27.50 -13.41
C ALA A 438 0.45 -27.03 -12.71
N ILE A 439 0.58 -26.20 -11.67
CA ILE A 439 -0.56 -25.61 -10.93
C ILE A 439 -1.41 -24.73 -11.86
N LEU A 440 -0.77 -23.86 -12.64
CA LEU A 440 -1.49 -22.96 -13.54
C LEU A 440 -2.11 -23.67 -14.73
N ASP A 441 -1.47 -24.71 -15.24
CA ASP A 441 -2.02 -25.55 -16.31
C ASP A 441 -3.30 -26.27 -15.85
N ALA A 442 -3.28 -26.86 -14.64
CA ALA A 442 -4.45 -27.45 -14.01
C ALA A 442 -5.58 -26.45 -13.82
N ALA A 443 -5.27 -25.27 -13.24
CA ALA A 443 -6.24 -24.21 -13.02
C ALA A 443 -6.85 -23.68 -14.33
N SER A 444 -6.06 -23.63 -15.41
CA SER A 444 -6.56 -23.25 -16.75
C SER A 444 -7.62 -24.22 -17.30
N LYS A 445 -7.62 -25.46 -16.82
CA LYS A 445 -8.55 -26.55 -17.17
C LYS A 445 -9.66 -26.75 -16.12
N ASP A 446 -9.81 -25.78 -15.20
CA ASP A 446 -10.78 -25.79 -14.09
C ASP A 446 -10.48 -26.82 -12.99
N ASP A 447 -9.29 -27.41 -12.96
CA ASP A 447 -8.81 -28.24 -11.85
C ASP A 447 -8.06 -27.35 -10.82
N MET A 448 -8.75 -27.08 -9.70
CA MET A 448 -8.22 -26.22 -8.63
C MET A 448 -7.56 -27.00 -7.48
N HIS A 449 -7.51 -28.34 -7.54
CA HIS A 449 -6.86 -29.15 -6.51
C HIS A 449 -5.37 -28.85 -6.35
N PRO A 450 -4.55 -28.75 -7.42
CA PRO A 450 -3.12 -28.48 -7.26
C PRO A 450 -2.81 -27.10 -6.66
N ILE A 451 -3.62 -26.07 -6.94
CA ILE A 451 -3.40 -24.75 -6.36
C ILE A 451 -3.81 -24.73 -4.88
N HIS A 452 -4.89 -25.42 -4.52
CA HIS A 452 -5.29 -25.59 -3.14
C HIS A 452 -4.22 -26.32 -2.31
N GLU A 453 -3.73 -27.44 -2.82
CA GLU A 453 -2.64 -28.21 -2.20
C GLU A 453 -1.34 -27.38 -2.08
N ALA A 454 -1.04 -26.51 -3.06
CA ALA A 454 0.14 -25.66 -3.04
C ALA A 454 0.09 -24.61 -1.93
N PHE A 455 -1.07 -24.09 -1.61
CA PHE A 455 -1.25 -23.20 -0.47
C PHE A 455 -1.09 -23.95 0.87
N LYS A 456 -1.21 -25.31 0.88
CA LYS A 456 -1.27 -26.13 2.11
C LYS A 456 -2.16 -25.48 3.16
N ASP A 457 -3.29 -24.98 2.70
CA ASP A 457 -4.15 -24.14 3.47
C ASP A 457 -5.25 -24.97 4.08
N GLU A 458 -5.52 -24.78 5.34
CA GLU A 458 -6.71 -25.35 6.00
C GLU A 458 -8.00 -24.63 5.52
N ARG A 459 -7.88 -23.66 4.61
CA ARG A 459 -9.04 -23.02 3.98
C ARG A 459 -9.87 -24.04 3.22
N PRO A 460 -11.21 -23.96 3.33
CA PRO A 460 -12.06 -24.83 2.56
C PRO A 460 -11.73 -24.78 1.06
N PHE A 461 -11.65 -25.95 0.45
CA PHE A 461 -11.37 -26.08 -0.99
C PHE A 461 -12.29 -25.19 -1.82
N GLU A 462 -13.55 -25.11 -1.45
CA GLU A 462 -14.60 -24.32 -2.12
C GLU A 462 -14.25 -22.83 -2.16
N LEU A 463 -13.61 -22.30 -1.12
CA LEU A 463 -13.21 -20.90 -1.06
C LEU A 463 -12.05 -20.60 -2.04
N VAL A 464 -10.99 -21.42 -1.99
CA VAL A 464 -9.84 -21.30 -2.92
C VAL A 464 -10.30 -21.49 -4.35
N GLN A 465 -11.13 -22.52 -4.61
CA GLN A 465 -11.73 -22.81 -5.90
C GLN A 465 -12.59 -21.64 -6.41
N GLY A 466 -13.46 -21.08 -5.57
CA GLY A 466 -14.34 -19.98 -5.94
C GLY A 466 -13.57 -18.72 -6.37
N ASN A 467 -12.51 -18.37 -5.67
CA ASN A 467 -11.64 -17.25 -6.02
C ASN A 467 -10.91 -17.48 -7.34
N GLN A 468 -10.28 -18.64 -7.51
CA GLN A 468 -9.55 -18.97 -8.72
C GLN A 468 -10.45 -19.06 -9.94
N ARG A 469 -11.62 -19.71 -9.84
CA ARG A 469 -12.60 -19.76 -10.91
C ARG A 469 -13.08 -18.39 -11.34
N ARG A 470 -13.32 -17.46 -10.41
CA ARG A 470 -13.70 -16.08 -10.73
C ARG A 470 -12.62 -15.38 -11.56
N PHE A 471 -11.34 -15.53 -11.21
CA PHE A 471 -10.24 -14.96 -12.00
C PHE A 471 -10.22 -15.52 -13.42
N TRP A 472 -10.19 -16.84 -13.59
CA TRP A 472 -10.12 -17.48 -14.90
C TRP A 472 -11.38 -17.21 -15.76
N ALA A 473 -12.57 -17.21 -15.16
CA ALA A 473 -13.81 -16.86 -15.85
C ALA A 473 -13.82 -15.39 -16.28
N GLY A 474 -13.41 -14.47 -15.42
CA GLY A 474 -13.27 -13.04 -15.73
C GLY A 474 -12.31 -12.79 -16.88
N TRP A 475 -11.13 -13.43 -16.87
CA TRP A 475 -10.15 -13.29 -17.96
C TRP A 475 -10.64 -13.86 -19.28
N ARG A 476 -11.34 -14.99 -19.26
CA ARG A 476 -11.97 -15.54 -20.49
C ARG A 476 -13.06 -14.60 -21.03
N ALA A 477 -13.86 -14.00 -20.18
CA ALA A 477 -14.87 -13.02 -20.59
C ALA A 477 -14.22 -11.76 -21.19
N GLU A 478 -13.16 -11.24 -20.58
CA GLU A 478 -12.43 -10.05 -21.01
C GLU A 478 -11.59 -10.31 -22.28
N LEU A 479 -10.81 -11.40 -22.30
CA LEU A 479 -9.73 -11.63 -23.28
C LEU A 479 -10.01 -12.78 -24.26
N GLY A 480 -11.13 -13.48 -24.10
CA GLY A 480 -11.51 -14.63 -24.95
C GLY A 480 -10.88 -15.94 -24.50
N GLU A 481 -10.84 -16.90 -25.40
CA GLU A 481 -10.37 -18.25 -25.13
C GLU A 481 -8.90 -18.25 -24.67
N PHE A 482 -8.60 -19.06 -23.64
CA PHE A 482 -7.24 -19.31 -23.17
C PHE A 482 -6.46 -20.12 -24.22
N LYS A 483 -5.21 -19.74 -24.48
CA LYS A 483 -4.36 -20.40 -25.47
C LYS A 483 -3.23 -21.21 -24.85
N ARG A 484 -2.40 -20.55 -24.03
CA ARG A 484 -1.21 -21.20 -23.46
C ARG A 484 -0.65 -20.43 -22.27
N LEU A 485 0.22 -21.10 -21.53
CA LEU A 485 1.12 -20.52 -20.54
C LEU A 485 2.53 -20.36 -21.13
N GLU A 486 3.18 -19.26 -20.81
CA GLU A 486 4.58 -18.99 -21.13
C GLU A 486 5.33 -18.64 -19.85
N LEU A 487 6.37 -19.42 -19.53
CA LEU A 487 7.24 -19.14 -18.40
C LEU A 487 8.13 -17.93 -18.72
N LEU A 488 8.04 -16.87 -17.91
CA LEU A 488 8.85 -15.65 -18.07
C LEU A 488 10.12 -15.69 -17.21
N GLY A 489 10.12 -16.39 -16.09
CA GLY A 489 11.33 -16.58 -15.27
C GLY A 489 11.06 -16.67 -13.77
N THR A 490 12.15 -16.83 -13.02
CA THR A 490 12.16 -16.90 -11.56
C THR A 490 12.85 -15.69 -10.96
N ALA A 491 12.21 -15.05 -10.00
CA ALA A 491 12.80 -13.93 -9.25
C ALA A 491 12.01 -13.67 -7.96
N PRO A 492 12.59 -12.99 -6.96
CA PRO A 492 11.88 -12.70 -5.72
C PRO A 492 10.59 -11.89 -5.96
N VAL A 493 9.48 -12.39 -5.43
CA VAL A 493 8.18 -11.71 -5.40
C VAL A 493 7.85 -11.38 -3.95
N GLN A 494 7.79 -10.10 -3.62
CA GLN A 494 7.58 -9.62 -2.24
C GLN A 494 8.60 -10.14 -1.19
N GLY A 495 9.78 -10.56 -1.65
CA GLY A 495 10.84 -11.09 -0.78
C GLY A 495 10.95 -12.61 -0.78
N ASP A 496 9.93 -13.33 -1.23
CA ASP A 496 9.93 -14.78 -1.39
C ASP A 496 10.40 -15.19 -2.79
N PRO A 497 10.98 -16.40 -2.97
CA PRO A 497 11.22 -16.96 -4.29
C PRO A 497 9.94 -16.98 -5.11
N GLY A 498 9.96 -16.41 -6.31
CA GLY A 498 8.77 -16.26 -7.12
C GLY A 498 8.94 -16.74 -8.55
N VAL A 499 7.86 -17.22 -9.17
CA VAL A 499 7.80 -17.61 -10.57
C VAL A 499 6.81 -16.70 -11.29
N THR A 500 7.22 -16.17 -12.43
CA THR A 500 6.37 -15.33 -13.28
C THR A 500 6.01 -16.05 -14.56
N VAL A 501 4.72 -16.06 -14.88
CA VAL A 501 4.15 -16.75 -16.02
C VAL A 501 3.20 -15.82 -16.77
N ARG A 502 3.23 -15.87 -18.10
CA ARG A 502 2.21 -15.23 -18.95
C ARG A 502 1.14 -16.24 -19.31
N ALA A 503 -0.12 -15.92 -19.04
CA ALA A 503 -1.27 -16.63 -19.56
C ALA A 503 -1.79 -15.89 -20.82
N GLU A 504 -1.69 -16.53 -21.98
CA GLU A 504 -2.13 -15.97 -23.27
C GLU A 504 -3.57 -16.36 -23.57
N PHE A 505 -4.35 -15.41 -24.05
CA PHE A 505 -5.73 -15.52 -24.48
C PHE A 505 -5.88 -15.03 -25.93
N ALA A 506 -7.06 -15.21 -26.51
CA ALA A 506 -7.30 -14.83 -27.90
C ALA A 506 -7.13 -13.32 -28.18
N ARG A 507 -7.39 -12.44 -27.20
CA ARG A 507 -7.36 -10.98 -27.34
C ARG A 507 -6.37 -10.29 -26.41
N GLY A 508 -5.47 -11.01 -25.75
CA GLY A 508 -4.48 -10.42 -24.84
C GLY A 508 -3.85 -11.43 -23.90
N SER A 509 -3.20 -10.95 -22.85
CA SER A 509 -2.57 -11.83 -21.85
C SER A 509 -2.71 -11.27 -20.45
N LYS A 510 -2.55 -12.14 -19.45
CA LYS A 510 -2.37 -11.76 -18.03
C LYS A 510 -1.00 -12.28 -17.56
N ILE A 511 -0.37 -11.50 -16.71
CA ILE A 511 0.85 -11.92 -16.02
C ILE A 511 0.46 -12.44 -14.65
N LEU A 512 1.00 -13.58 -14.29
CA LEU A 512 0.75 -14.28 -13.04
C LEU A 512 2.07 -14.43 -12.29
N GLN A 513 2.08 -14.12 -11.00
CA GLN A 513 3.24 -14.32 -10.14
C GLN A 513 2.87 -15.22 -8.97
N LEU A 514 3.63 -16.29 -8.79
CA LEU A 514 3.51 -17.23 -7.69
C LEU A 514 4.69 -17.02 -6.75
N ALA A 515 4.43 -16.52 -5.54
CA ALA A 515 5.44 -16.38 -4.49
C ALA A 515 5.47 -17.63 -3.61
N TRP A 516 6.64 -18.23 -3.44
CA TRP A 516 6.81 -19.48 -2.72
C TRP A 516 7.52 -19.28 -1.38
N GLY A 517 6.79 -19.40 -0.30
CA GLY A 517 7.36 -19.48 1.04
C GLY A 517 8.08 -20.83 1.27
N PRO A 518 8.72 -21.01 2.43
CA PRO A 518 9.54 -22.19 2.71
C PRO A 518 8.82 -23.54 2.63
N ARG A 519 7.51 -23.56 2.79
CA ARG A 519 6.69 -24.77 2.86
C ARG A 519 5.48 -24.78 1.94
N ARG A 520 5.03 -23.62 1.45
CA ARG A 520 3.77 -23.45 0.71
C ARG A 520 3.83 -22.31 -0.29
N LEU A 521 2.86 -22.25 -1.19
CA LEU A 521 2.58 -21.04 -1.98
C LEU A 521 2.15 -19.93 -1.02
N ALA A 522 2.96 -18.87 -0.93
CA ALA A 522 2.73 -17.73 -0.04
C ALA A 522 1.82 -16.65 -0.68
N GLY A 523 1.84 -16.55 -2.01
CA GLY A 523 1.05 -15.56 -2.72
C GLY A 523 0.80 -15.92 -4.18
N PHE A 524 -0.37 -15.52 -4.66
CA PHE A 524 -0.77 -15.55 -6.07
C PHE A 524 -1.16 -14.12 -6.46
N LEU A 525 -0.39 -13.50 -7.32
CA LEU A 525 -0.53 -12.12 -7.73
C LEU A 525 -0.83 -12.03 -9.22
N VAL A 526 -1.67 -11.09 -9.61
CA VAL A 526 -1.96 -10.75 -11.01
C VAL A 526 -1.57 -9.30 -11.23
N PRO A 527 -0.26 -9.01 -11.42
CA PRO A 527 0.17 -7.64 -11.67
C PRO A 527 -0.36 -7.14 -13.02
N GLU A 528 -0.72 -5.87 -13.09
CA GLU A 528 -1.03 -5.19 -14.35
C GLU A 528 0.27 -4.95 -15.13
N ALA A 529 0.77 -5.99 -15.80
CA ALA A 529 1.99 -5.92 -16.59
C ALA A 529 1.69 -5.51 -18.03
N GLY A 530 2.57 -4.69 -18.59
CA GLY A 530 2.43 -4.20 -19.96
C GLY A 530 1.41 -3.06 -20.13
N ALA A 531 0.83 -2.56 -19.03
CA ALA A 531 0.06 -1.32 -19.09
C ALA A 531 0.95 -0.17 -19.59
N PRO A 532 0.39 0.76 -20.37
CA PRO A 532 1.12 1.96 -20.78
C PRO A 532 1.59 2.75 -19.55
N VAL A 533 2.86 3.16 -19.55
CA VAL A 533 3.44 3.96 -18.46
C VAL A 533 3.64 5.41 -18.88
N ALA A 534 3.44 6.34 -17.97
CA ALA A 534 3.74 7.74 -18.19
C ALA A 534 5.25 8.00 -18.04
N LEU A 535 5.87 8.61 -19.03
CA LEU A 535 7.26 9.05 -19.00
C LEU A 535 7.33 10.54 -18.68
N THR A 536 8.22 10.88 -17.74
CA THR A 536 8.51 12.25 -17.33
C THR A 536 9.75 12.74 -18.08
N PRO A 537 9.76 13.96 -18.66
CA PRO A 537 10.93 14.50 -19.34
C PRO A 537 12.07 14.85 -18.37
N GLU A 538 13.27 14.36 -18.66
CA GLU A 538 14.55 14.85 -18.09
C GLU A 538 15.19 15.90 -18.99
N SER A 539 14.93 15.82 -20.30
CA SER A 539 15.34 16.77 -21.35
C SER A 539 14.45 16.58 -22.59
N ALA A 540 14.69 17.34 -23.65
CA ALA A 540 13.99 17.17 -24.92
C ALA A 540 14.21 15.79 -25.59
N THR A 541 15.29 15.10 -25.24
CA THR A 541 15.67 13.80 -25.80
C THR A 541 15.70 12.65 -24.79
N THR A 542 15.51 12.91 -23.51
CA THR A 542 15.57 11.89 -22.45
C THR A 542 14.32 11.95 -21.58
N TRP A 543 13.70 10.81 -21.44
CA TRP A 543 12.47 10.62 -20.69
C TRP A 543 12.65 9.51 -19.67
N SER A 544 11.97 9.56 -18.55
CA SER A 544 12.14 8.57 -17.50
C SER A 544 10.82 8.07 -16.91
N TYR A 545 10.86 6.82 -16.48
CA TYR A 545 9.87 6.19 -15.63
C TYR A 545 10.53 5.77 -14.32
N TYR A 546 9.89 6.05 -13.22
CA TYR A 546 10.35 5.67 -11.90
C TYR A 546 9.45 4.55 -11.33
N ALA A 547 10.02 3.36 -11.13
CA ALA A 547 9.30 2.22 -10.56
C ALA A 547 9.42 2.24 -9.03
N TYR A 548 8.32 2.44 -8.32
CA TYR A 548 8.30 2.60 -6.86
C TYR A 548 8.49 1.31 -6.08
N THR A 549 7.92 0.22 -6.57
CA THR A 549 7.91 -1.09 -5.89
C THR A 549 9.31 -1.72 -5.81
N ALA A 550 10.12 -1.45 -6.81
CA ALA A 550 11.55 -1.75 -6.83
C ALA A 550 12.25 -0.48 -7.29
N PRO A 551 12.64 0.45 -6.38
CA PRO A 551 13.11 1.77 -6.75
C PRO A 551 14.17 1.69 -7.84
N SER A 552 13.75 1.85 -9.07
CA SER A 552 14.60 1.83 -10.26
C SER A 552 14.17 2.95 -11.20
N LEU A 553 15.15 3.51 -11.85
CA LEU A 553 14.95 4.55 -12.85
C LEU A 553 15.18 3.96 -14.23
N ILE A 554 14.13 3.97 -15.05
CA ILE A 554 14.20 3.54 -16.43
C ILE A 554 14.25 4.78 -17.29
N ARG A 555 15.28 4.88 -18.14
CA ARG A 555 15.46 5.99 -19.07
C ARG A 555 15.22 5.58 -20.50
N VAL A 556 14.55 6.44 -21.23
CA VAL A 556 14.31 6.32 -22.67
C VAL A 556 14.98 7.52 -23.33
N ALA A 557 16.09 7.29 -24.02
CA ALA A 557 16.82 8.32 -24.74
C ALA A 557 16.56 8.18 -26.25
N ILE A 558 16.34 9.30 -26.94
CA ILE A 558 16.00 9.36 -28.36
C ILE A 558 17.00 10.26 -29.05
N ASP A 559 17.66 9.74 -30.08
CA ASP A 559 18.61 10.47 -30.93
C ASP A 559 18.25 10.23 -32.41
N GLY A 560 17.56 11.19 -32.99
CA GLY A 560 16.98 11.06 -34.33
C GLY A 560 16.00 9.87 -34.39
N ASP A 561 16.32 8.88 -35.21
CA ASP A 561 15.53 7.66 -35.36
C ASP A 561 15.95 6.53 -34.40
N MET A 562 16.99 6.74 -33.61
CA MET A 562 17.49 5.74 -32.66
C MET A 562 16.85 5.95 -31.28
N ILE A 563 16.55 4.84 -30.60
CA ILE A 563 16.09 4.83 -29.24
C ILE A 563 16.98 3.93 -28.38
N THR A 564 17.20 4.34 -27.14
CA THR A 564 17.91 3.54 -26.13
C THR A 564 17.07 3.52 -24.86
N VAL A 565 16.73 2.33 -24.39
CA VAL A 565 16.07 2.11 -23.11
C VAL A 565 17.07 1.52 -22.13
N THR A 566 17.25 2.18 -20.97
CA THR A 566 18.18 1.75 -19.92
C THR A 566 17.42 1.44 -18.64
N ASN A 567 17.59 0.24 -18.10
CA ASN A 567 17.03 -0.20 -16.82
C ASN A 567 18.14 -0.89 -16.00
N GLY A 568 18.76 -0.14 -15.10
CA GLY A 568 19.95 -0.60 -14.37
C GLY A 568 21.07 -1.01 -15.35
N PRO A 569 21.58 -2.26 -15.28
CA PRO A 569 22.61 -2.76 -16.21
C PRO A 569 22.05 -3.13 -17.59
N THR A 570 20.75 -3.23 -17.74
CA THR A 570 20.12 -3.64 -19.00
C THR A 570 19.98 -2.45 -19.94
N VAL A 571 20.48 -2.59 -21.17
CA VAL A 571 20.37 -1.59 -22.23
C VAL A 571 19.78 -2.26 -23.47
N VAL A 572 18.66 -1.74 -23.95
CA VAL A 572 17.98 -2.19 -25.17
C VAL A 572 17.98 -1.03 -26.15
N LYS A 573 18.38 -1.27 -27.38
CA LYS A 573 18.43 -0.25 -28.45
C LYS A 573 17.42 -0.58 -29.53
N GLY A 574 17.06 0.44 -30.30
CA GLY A 574 16.13 0.22 -31.41
C GLY A 574 16.11 1.37 -32.39
N LYS A 575 15.33 1.19 -33.44
CA LYS A 575 15.17 2.16 -34.52
C LYS A 575 13.69 2.43 -34.76
N ARG A 576 13.38 3.67 -35.09
CA ARG A 576 12.04 4.12 -35.49
C ARG A 576 11.55 3.32 -36.68
N ARG A 577 10.31 2.87 -36.60
CA ARG A 577 9.62 2.28 -37.75
C ARG A 577 9.17 3.38 -38.70
N PRO A 578 9.21 3.12 -40.03
CA PRO A 578 8.72 4.06 -41.01
C PRO A 578 7.28 4.48 -40.80
#